data_7aed6b45620e15518be9449c7f2dd7a1
#
_entry.id   7aed6b45620e15518be9449c7f2dd7a1
#
_cell.length_a   1.000
_cell.length_b   1.000
_cell.length_c   1.000
_cell.angle_alpha   90.00
_cell.angle_beta   90.00
_cell.angle_gamma   90.00
#
_symmetry.space_group_name_H-M   'P 1'
#
loop_
_entity.id
_entity.type
_entity.pdbx_description
1 polymer ?
#
loop_
_entity_poly.entity_id
_entity_poly.type
_entity_poly.pdbx_seq_one_letter_code
_entity_poly.pdbx_strand_id
1 'polypeptide(L)'
;MPMYKVKPICPGDIKIDLPTCMYKLPNIHAQPGSSCAEHALQNGEVDPALKALEVRQDEIMRKLYELKAAVDGLAKTVTTPDADMDVSTLSQTTTASSFTGTADLDALLGKDPGALRDIVINANPASPPLSLLVLHGLLCQSYRVLSSVHTHSSISSVPPQLLTCLGPRHAESYSRQQFQLGFTLIWKDVPKVQMKYSTQSMCPIEGEANVARFLFRLLGLEPKDPIVATQLDSWVDTAFFQLAEGGSKERAAVLRSLNSALGRSAWLLGHEPSLADIVCACCILREGQALSTPANVQRWLQACRNLEHFHCIAPLLL
;
A
#
# COMPACT_ATOMS: atom_id res chain seq x y z
N MET A 1 51.67 22.52 -6.27
CA MET A 1 52.22 21.14 -6.34
C MET A 1 51.06 20.16 -6.15
N PRO A 2 50.82 19.24 -7.06
CA PRO A 2 49.79 18.25 -6.86
C PRO A 2 50.24 17.27 -5.77
N MET A 3 49.38 17.04 -4.78
CA MET A 3 49.66 16.29 -3.55
C MET A 3 49.71 14.76 -3.75
N TYR A 4 49.26 14.24 -4.90
CA TYR A 4 49.28 12.81 -5.21
C TYR A 4 49.72 12.57 -6.68
N LYS A 5 50.71 11.71 -6.89
CA LYS A 5 51.05 11.12 -8.19
C LYS A 5 50.29 9.78 -8.30
N VAL A 6 49.27 9.77 -9.12
CA VAL A 6 48.56 8.52 -9.47
C VAL A 6 49.36 7.79 -10.53
N LYS A 7 49.82 6.58 -10.26
CA LYS A 7 50.42 5.71 -11.27
C LYS A 7 49.33 5.11 -12.16
N PRO A 8 49.53 5.08 -13.49
CA PRO A 8 48.55 4.39 -14.36
C PRO A 8 48.50 2.91 -14.00
N ILE A 9 47.27 2.37 -13.93
CA ILE A 9 47.02 0.98 -13.56
C ILE A 9 47.48 -0.01 -14.64
N CYS A 10 47.59 0.44 -15.89
CA CYS A 10 48.11 -0.34 -17.01
C CYS A 10 49.46 0.20 -17.48
N PRO A 11 50.56 -0.51 -17.29
CA PRO A 11 51.88 -0.14 -17.88
C PRO A 11 51.91 -0.60 -19.33
N GLY A 12 52.03 0.33 -20.24
CA GLY A 12 52.34 0.08 -21.67
C GLY A 12 51.16 0.36 -22.60
N ASP A 13 51.48 0.69 -23.84
CA ASP A 13 50.53 0.89 -24.94
C ASP A 13 49.80 -0.40 -25.29
N ILE A 14 48.74 -0.70 -24.56
CA ILE A 14 47.81 -1.76 -24.94
C ILE A 14 46.91 -1.17 -26.02
N LYS A 15 47.10 -1.57 -27.27
CA LYS A 15 46.12 -1.31 -28.33
C LYS A 15 44.84 -2.02 -27.97
N ILE A 16 43.88 -1.24 -27.53
CA ILE A 16 42.54 -1.74 -27.29
C ILE A 16 41.76 -1.65 -28.61
N ASP A 17 41.60 -2.77 -29.27
CA ASP A 17 40.66 -2.86 -30.41
C ASP A 17 39.25 -2.81 -29.88
N LEU A 18 38.60 -1.67 -30.07
CA LEU A 18 37.19 -1.50 -29.70
C LEU A 18 36.32 -2.36 -30.61
N PRO A 19 35.40 -3.15 -30.06
CA PRO A 19 34.49 -3.95 -30.86
C PRO A 19 33.62 -3.05 -31.73
N THR A 20 33.59 -3.33 -33.02
CA THR A 20 32.77 -2.61 -34.01
C THR A 20 31.27 -2.89 -33.86
N CYS A 21 30.90 -3.82 -33.00
CA CYS A 21 29.50 -4.20 -32.75
C CYS A 21 29.27 -4.43 -31.26
N MET A 22 28.36 -3.68 -30.66
CA MET A 22 28.10 -3.64 -29.23
C MET A 22 27.43 -4.92 -28.68
N TYR A 23 26.97 -5.82 -29.54
CA TYR A 23 26.19 -7.02 -29.14
C TYR A 23 26.74 -8.35 -29.66
N LYS A 24 28.01 -8.41 -30.06
CA LYS A 24 28.62 -9.66 -30.49
C LYS A 24 29.21 -10.39 -29.28
N LEU A 25 28.42 -11.25 -28.68
CA LEU A 25 28.90 -12.18 -27.65
C LEU A 25 29.69 -13.33 -28.29
N PRO A 26 30.86 -13.72 -27.76
CA PRO A 26 31.55 -14.90 -28.23
C PRO A 26 30.69 -16.13 -27.95
N ASN A 27 30.67 -17.05 -28.91
CA ASN A 27 29.95 -18.33 -28.77
C ASN A 27 30.64 -19.21 -27.71
N ILE A 28 30.00 -19.38 -26.56
CA ILE A 28 30.52 -20.13 -25.40
C ILE A 28 30.67 -21.62 -25.71
N HIS A 29 30.05 -22.11 -26.79
CA HIS A 29 30.09 -23.52 -27.22
C HIS A 29 31.06 -23.76 -28.39
N ALA A 30 31.83 -22.77 -28.84
CA ALA A 30 32.88 -22.97 -29.84
C ALA A 30 34.08 -23.65 -29.20
N GLN A 31 34.45 -24.83 -29.70
CA GLN A 31 35.66 -25.53 -29.26
C GLN A 31 36.91 -24.69 -29.57
N PRO A 32 37.94 -24.68 -28.69
CA PRO A 32 39.17 -23.93 -28.91
C PRO A 32 39.92 -24.55 -30.08
N GLY A 33 39.95 -23.84 -31.23
CA GLY A 33 40.69 -24.28 -32.42
C GLY A 33 40.00 -23.99 -33.75
N SER A 34 38.73 -23.62 -33.79
CA SER A 34 38.05 -23.30 -35.05
C SER A 34 38.15 -21.79 -35.33
N SER A 35 39.08 -21.41 -36.19
CA SER A 35 39.15 -20.09 -36.80
C SER A 35 37.88 -19.84 -37.60
N CYS A 36 37.20 -18.73 -37.31
CA CYS A 36 36.11 -18.24 -38.13
C CYS A 36 36.62 -17.87 -39.53
N ALA A 37 36.58 -18.83 -40.43
CA ALA A 37 36.66 -18.56 -41.85
C ALA A 37 35.24 -18.20 -42.32
N GLU A 38 35.15 -17.08 -42.98
CA GLU A 38 34.01 -16.64 -43.76
C GLU A 38 33.59 -17.76 -44.72
N HIS A 39 32.45 -18.39 -44.51
CA HIS A 39 31.78 -19.12 -45.55
C HIS A 39 30.64 -18.28 -46.11
N ALA A 40 31.01 -17.61 -47.21
CA ALA A 40 30.07 -17.14 -48.20
C ALA A 40 29.14 -18.27 -48.65
N LEU A 41 27.87 -17.93 -48.75
CA LEU A 41 26.88 -18.45 -49.68
C LEU A 41 27.34 -19.52 -50.65
N GLN A 42 27.07 -20.79 -50.36
CA GLN A 42 26.83 -21.80 -51.38
C GLN A 42 25.96 -22.93 -50.83
N ASN A 43 24.85 -23.11 -51.55
CA ASN A 43 23.99 -24.30 -51.64
C ASN A 43 23.24 -24.84 -50.42
N GLY A 44 21.97 -24.47 -50.27
CA GLY A 44 20.78 -25.27 -50.45
C GLY A 44 20.51 -26.50 -49.60
N GLU A 45 21.18 -26.75 -48.46
CA GLU A 45 20.65 -27.70 -47.47
C GLU A 45 20.54 -26.96 -46.12
N VAL A 46 19.35 -26.44 -45.88
CA VAL A 46 18.99 -25.89 -44.61
C VAL A 46 19.01 -27.04 -43.59
N ASP A 47 19.85 -26.92 -42.55
CA ASP A 47 19.95 -27.87 -41.44
C ASP A 47 18.52 -28.26 -40.98
N PRO A 48 18.18 -29.56 -41.00
CA PRO A 48 16.84 -30.02 -40.61
C PRO A 48 16.42 -29.59 -39.21
N ALA A 49 17.39 -29.39 -38.30
CA ALA A 49 17.13 -28.85 -36.96
C ALA A 49 16.70 -27.37 -36.99
N LEU A 50 17.32 -26.56 -37.85
CA LEU A 50 16.97 -25.16 -38.03
C LEU A 50 15.58 -25.02 -38.64
N LYS A 51 15.26 -25.84 -39.63
CA LYS A 51 13.94 -25.89 -40.26
C LYS A 51 12.85 -26.31 -39.27
N ALA A 52 13.14 -27.25 -38.39
CA ALA A 52 12.23 -27.68 -37.32
C ALA A 52 11.98 -26.57 -36.29
N LEU A 53 12.99 -25.74 -35.98
CA LEU A 53 12.85 -24.59 -35.12
C LEU A 53 12.03 -23.46 -35.76
N GLU A 54 12.22 -23.20 -37.04
CA GLU A 54 11.43 -22.22 -37.80
C GLU A 54 9.96 -22.62 -37.84
N VAL A 55 9.65 -23.86 -38.13
CA VAL A 55 8.27 -24.38 -38.12
C VAL A 55 7.62 -24.23 -36.74
N ARG A 56 8.39 -24.51 -35.68
CA ARG A 56 7.90 -24.37 -34.30
C ARG A 56 7.69 -22.91 -33.92
N GLN A 57 8.55 -22.00 -34.36
CA GLN A 57 8.41 -20.58 -34.20
C GLN A 57 7.15 -20.04 -34.89
N ASP A 58 6.91 -20.46 -36.14
CA ASP A 58 5.72 -20.09 -36.91
C ASP A 58 4.44 -20.62 -36.25
N GLU A 59 4.48 -21.82 -35.70
CA GLU A 59 3.35 -22.41 -34.96
C GLU A 59 3.03 -21.60 -33.68
N ILE A 60 4.06 -21.20 -32.94
CA ILE A 60 3.92 -20.34 -31.73
C ILE A 60 3.33 -18.98 -32.12
N MET A 61 3.85 -18.36 -33.18
CA MET A 61 3.34 -17.08 -33.67
C MET A 61 1.88 -17.18 -34.12
N ARG A 62 1.51 -18.24 -34.82
CA ARG A 62 0.13 -18.49 -35.20
C ARG A 62 -0.79 -18.58 -33.98
N LYS A 63 -0.42 -19.39 -32.97
CA LYS A 63 -1.20 -19.51 -31.70
C LYS A 63 -1.33 -18.18 -30.97
N LEU A 64 -0.29 -17.34 -31.03
CA LEU A 64 -0.27 -16.03 -30.42
C LEU A 64 -1.25 -15.07 -31.12
N TYR A 65 -1.30 -15.10 -32.44
CA TYR A 65 -2.29 -14.33 -33.22
C TYR A 65 -3.72 -14.84 -33.01
N GLU A 66 -3.94 -16.16 -32.91
CA GLU A 66 -5.25 -16.74 -32.59
C GLU A 66 -5.74 -16.32 -31.20
N LEU A 67 -4.84 -16.33 -30.20
CA LEU A 67 -5.13 -15.87 -28.85
C LEU A 67 -5.44 -14.38 -28.80
N LYS A 68 -4.67 -13.56 -29.52
CA LYS A 68 -4.92 -12.14 -29.65
C LYS A 68 -6.30 -11.88 -30.28
N ALA A 69 -6.63 -12.57 -31.36
CA ALA A 69 -7.94 -12.42 -32.00
C ALA A 69 -9.09 -12.84 -31.08
N ALA A 70 -8.89 -13.89 -30.26
CA ALA A 70 -9.89 -14.31 -29.27
C ALA A 70 -10.07 -13.26 -28.17
N VAL A 71 -8.97 -12.66 -27.66
CA VAL A 71 -9.04 -11.58 -26.67
C VAL A 71 -9.71 -10.32 -27.27
N ASP A 72 -9.35 -9.93 -28.47
CA ASP A 72 -9.97 -8.79 -29.19
C ASP A 72 -11.46 -9.07 -29.48
N GLY A 73 -11.82 -10.34 -29.72
CA GLY A 73 -13.21 -10.79 -29.87
C GLY A 73 -13.98 -10.69 -28.55
N LEU A 74 -13.38 -11.14 -27.45
CA LEU A 74 -13.96 -11.03 -26.11
C LEU A 74 -14.11 -9.55 -25.69
N ALA A 75 -13.13 -8.71 -25.98
CA ALA A 75 -13.19 -7.28 -25.70
C ALA A 75 -14.33 -6.57 -26.44
N LYS A 76 -14.72 -7.07 -27.63
CA LYS A 76 -15.86 -6.55 -28.39
C LYS A 76 -17.21 -7.08 -27.90
N THR A 77 -17.23 -8.28 -27.28
CA THR A 77 -18.47 -8.88 -26.76
C THR A 77 -18.75 -8.46 -25.32
N VAL A 78 -17.74 -8.00 -24.58
CA VAL A 78 -17.89 -7.30 -23.31
C VAL A 78 -18.18 -5.82 -23.60
N THR A 79 -19.29 -5.55 -24.28
CA THR A 79 -19.94 -4.25 -24.18
C THR A 79 -20.49 -4.18 -22.77
N THR A 80 -19.86 -3.37 -21.91
CA THR A 80 -20.51 -2.89 -20.69
C THR A 80 -21.88 -2.38 -21.10
N PRO A 81 -22.98 -2.88 -20.48
CA PRO A 81 -24.27 -2.24 -20.66
C PRO A 81 -24.08 -0.77 -20.31
N ASP A 82 -24.55 0.10 -21.17
CA ASP A 82 -24.56 1.55 -20.99
C ASP A 82 -25.05 1.84 -19.58
N ALA A 83 -24.18 2.44 -18.76
CA ALA A 83 -24.49 2.79 -17.39
C ALA A 83 -25.30 4.08 -17.34
N ASP A 84 -26.45 4.08 -17.98
CA ASP A 84 -27.57 5.02 -17.71
C ASP A 84 -28.44 4.46 -16.56
N MET A 85 -27.83 3.94 -15.55
CA MET A 85 -28.47 3.73 -14.27
C MET A 85 -28.22 4.97 -13.42
N ASP A 86 -29.25 5.77 -13.30
CA ASP A 86 -29.35 6.92 -12.41
C ASP A 86 -28.93 6.51 -10.98
N VAL A 87 -27.72 6.91 -10.59
CA VAL A 87 -27.12 6.66 -9.27
C VAL A 87 -27.82 7.49 -8.19
N SER A 88 -28.77 8.35 -8.56
CA SER A 88 -29.48 9.24 -7.64
C SER A 88 -30.52 8.53 -6.73
N THR A 89 -30.85 7.27 -6.96
CA THR A 89 -31.86 6.56 -6.15
C THR A 89 -31.33 5.64 -5.05
N LEU A 90 -29.99 5.51 -4.90
CA LEU A 90 -29.38 4.67 -3.85
C LEU A 90 -28.84 5.44 -2.64
N SER A 91 -29.17 6.72 -2.50
CA SER A 91 -28.66 7.60 -1.43
C SER A 91 -29.66 7.82 -0.31
N GLN A 92 -30.39 6.81 0.13
CA GLN A 92 -31.23 6.99 1.34
C GLN A 92 -31.19 5.75 2.21
N THR A 93 -30.16 5.69 3.05
CA THR A 93 -30.20 5.25 4.46
C THR A 93 -28.80 5.44 5.05
N THR A 94 -28.49 6.65 5.49
CA THR A 94 -27.33 6.89 6.34
C THR A 94 -27.77 7.67 7.56
N THR A 95 -27.79 6.99 8.69
CA THR A 95 -27.70 7.60 10.00
C THR A 95 -26.48 8.53 10.03
N ALA A 96 -26.70 9.77 10.46
CA ALA A 96 -25.71 10.81 10.50
C ALA A 96 -24.48 10.42 11.32
N SER A 97 -23.40 10.03 10.64
CA SER A 97 -22.08 9.98 11.23
C SER A 97 -21.40 11.32 10.96
N SER A 98 -20.68 11.85 11.96
CA SER A 98 -20.01 13.15 11.93
C SER A 98 -18.86 13.28 10.92
N PHE A 99 -18.64 12.30 10.10
CA PHE A 99 -17.66 12.32 9.00
C PHE A 99 -18.40 12.31 7.66
N THR A 100 -18.63 13.49 7.07
CA THR A 100 -19.29 13.65 5.77
C THR A 100 -18.28 14.04 4.70
N GLY A 101 -17.48 13.11 4.24
CA GLY A 101 -16.60 13.33 3.11
C GLY A 101 -16.62 12.10 2.20
N THR A 102 -17.05 12.26 0.96
CA THR A 102 -16.85 11.25 -0.09
C THR A 102 -15.76 11.74 -1.04
N ALA A 103 -14.57 11.19 -0.92
CA ALA A 103 -13.51 11.46 -1.88
C ALA A 103 -13.80 10.72 -3.19
N ASP A 104 -13.44 11.34 -4.30
CA ASP A 104 -13.45 10.65 -5.60
C ASP A 104 -12.32 9.61 -5.62
N LEU A 105 -12.68 8.33 -5.42
CA LEU A 105 -11.75 7.22 -5.46
C LEU A 105 -11.01 7.14 -6.80
N ASP A 106 -11.61 7.62 -7.89
CA ASP A 106 -11.03 7.60 -9.22
C ASP A 106 -9.88 8.60 -9.36
N ALA A 107 -10.02 9.77 -8.72
CA ALA A 107 -8.97 10.77 -8.69
C ALA A 107 -7.77 10.33 -7.84
N LEU A 108 -8.02 9.60 -6.74
CA LEU A 108 -6.98 9.22 -5.77
C LEU A 108 -6.23 7.95 -6.14
N LEU A 109 -6.92 6.94 -6.69
CA LEU A 109 -6.36 5.61 -6.95
C LEU A 109 -6.11 5.33 -8.44
N GLY A 110 -6.51 6.26 -9.33
CA GLY A 110 -6.39 6.13 -10.78
C GLY A 110 -7.60 5.46 -11.43
N LYS A 111 -7.81 5.78 -12.72
CA LYS A 111 -8.92 5.29 -13.54
C LYS A 111 -8.53 4.04 -14.31
N ASP A 112 -8.22 2.93 -13.67
CA ASP A 112 -8.14 1.66 -14.38
C ASP A 112 -9.53 1.01 -14.43
N PRO A 113 -10.21 1.00 -15.59
CA PRO A 113 -11.54 0.41 -15.70
C PRO A 113 -11.45 -1.10 -15.50
N GLY A 114 -11.96 -1.56 -14.36
CA GLY A 114 -12.09 -2.98 -14.04
C GLY A 114 -11.08 -3.56 -13.05
N ALA A 115 -10.07 -2.81 -12.62
CA ALA A 115 -9.23 -3.25 -11.50
C ALA A 115 -9.93 -2.95 -10.17
N LEU A 116 -10.14 -3.98 -9.38
CA LEU A 116 -10.54 -3.78 -7.99
C LEU A 116 -9.38 -3.04 -7.30
N ARG A 117 -9.71 -1.95 -6.66
CA ARG A 117 -8.78 -1.13 -5.91
C ARG A 117 -8.47 -1.83 -4.61
N ASP A 118 -7.34 -2.49 -4.56
CA ASP A 118 -6.89 -3.25 -3.41
C ASP A 118 -5.83 -2.48 -2.64
N ILE A 119 -6.12 -2.26 -1.37
CA ILE A 119 -5.15 -1.79 -0.39
C ILE A 119 -4.68 -3.02 0.38
N VAL A 120 -3.39 -3.32 0.30
CA VAL A 120 -2.76 -4.43 1.00
C VAL A 120 -1.80 -3.89 2.05
N ILE A 121 -2.05 -4.21 3.32
CA ILE A 121 -1.26 -3.75 4.46
C ILE A 121 -0.56 -4.94 5.11
N ASN A 122 0.76 -4.88 5.21
CA ASN A 122 1.57 -5.81 5.99
C ASN A 122 1.86 -5.20 7.36
N ALA A 123 1.55 -5.92 8.43
CA ALA A 123 1.77 -5.45 9.79
C ALA A 123 2.27 -6.58 10.70
N ASN A 124 3.04 -6.21 11.72
CA ASN A 124 3.52 -7.15 12.73
C ASN A 124 2.44 -7.36 13.81
N PRO A 125 2.05 -8.60 14.12
CA PRO A 125 1.06 -8.87 15.18
C PRO A 125 1.55 -8.51 16.59
N ALA A 126 2.88 -8.40 16.81
CA ALA A 126 3.44 -7.94 18.09
C ALA A 126 3.18 -6.44 18.34
N SER A 127 2.96 -5.66 17.26
CA SER A 127 2.64 -4.22 17.34
C SER A 127 1.51 -3.91 16.37
N PRO A 128 0.26 -4.26 16.69
CA PRO A 128 -0.88 -4.08 15.80
C PRO A 128 -1.13 -2.58 15.55
N PRO A 129 -1.38 -2.18 14.29
CA PRO A 129 -1.61 -0.79 13.92
C PRO A 129 -3.04 -0.36 14.24
N LEU A 130 -3.29 0.00 15.50
CA LEU A 130 -4.64 0.33 15.99
C LEU A 130 -5.29 1.47 15.24
N SER A 131 -4.52 2.50 14.86
CA SER A 131 -5.03 3.65 14.09
C SER A 131 -5.59 3.23 12.74
N LEU A 132 -4.97 2.25 12.07
CA LEU A 132 -5.42 1.75 10.77
C LEU A 132 -6.69 0.91 10.89
N LEU A 133 -6.88 0.20 12.01
CA LEU A 133 -8.12 -0.53 12.27
C LEU A 133 -9.30 0.43 12.50
N VAL A 134 -9.06 1.53 13.21
CA VAL A 134 -10.07 2.59 13.39
C VAL A 134 -10.41 3.24 12.05
N LEU A 135 -9.40 3.57 11.23
CA LEU A 135 -9.60 4.13 9.89
C LEU A 135 -10.31 3.16 8.94
N HIS A 136 -10.03 1.86 9.05
CA HIS A 136 -10.79 0.83 8.33
C HIS A 136 -12.29 0.88 8.71
N GLY A 137 -12.60 1.04 10.00
CA GLY A 137 -13.99 1.22 10.46
C GLY A 137 -14.66 2.40 9.77
N LEU A 138 -13.97 3.55 9.66
CA LEU A 138 -14.45 4.73 8.92
C LEU A 138 -14.61 4.46 7.42
N LEU A 139 -13.68 3.73 6.81
CA LEU A 139 -13.79 3.33 5.39
C LEU A 139 -15.03 2.47 5.16
N CYS A 140 -15.34 1.54 6.07
CA CYS A 140 -16.54 0.69 5.97
C CYS A 140 -17.86 1.47 6.13
N GLN A 141 -17.83 2.63 6.80
CA GLN A 141 -18.99 3.52 6.87
C GLN A 141 -19.17 4.33 5.58
N SER A 142 -18.09 4.70 4.92
CA SER A 142 -18.12 5.54 3.71
C SER A 142 -18.20 4.75 2.41
N TYR A 143 -17.64 3.54 2.37
CA TYR A 143 -17.51 2.71 1.18
C TYR A 143 -17.91 1.26 1.45
N ARG A 144 -18.31 0.55 0.39
CA ARG A 144 -18.46 -0.90 0.45
C ARG A 144 -17.08 -1.54 0.33
N VAL A 145 -16.53 -1.95 1.48
CA VAL A 145 -15.19 -2.49 1.60
C VAL A 145 -15.21 -4.00 1.69
N LEU A 146 -14.44 -4.68 0.85
CA LEU A 146 -14.16 -6.10 0.99
C LEU A 146 -12.96 -6.27 1.93
N SER A 147 -13.23 -6.68 3.16
CA SER A 147 -12.20 -6.83 4.20
C SER A 147 -11.71 -8.27 4.27
N SER A 148 -10.39 -8.46 4.31
CA SER A 148 -9.77 -9.78 4.49
C SER A 148 -8.55 -9.70 5.40
N VAL A 149 -8.35 -10.75 6.21
CA VAL A 149 -7.19 -10.90 7.09
C VAL A 149 -6.48 -12.20 6.75
N HIS A 150 -5.18 -12.12 6.54
CA HIS A 150 -4.32 -13.27 6.23
C HIS A 150 -3.11 -13.31 7.15
N THR A 151 -2.52 -14.49 7.29
CA THR A 151 -1.26 -14.70 8.00
C THR A 151 -0.19 -15.14 7.01
N HIS A 152 0.96 -14.49 7.07
CA HIS A 152 2.11 -14.86 6.27
C HIS A 152 2.89 -15.99 6.95
N SER A 153 3.56 -16.84 6.18
CA SER A 153 4.37 -17.97 6.68
C SER A 153 5.54 -17.59 7.58
N SER A 154 5.92 -16.30 7.62
CA SER A 154 6.95 -15.79 8.53
C SER A 154 6.52 -15.76 10.01
N ILE A 155 5.23 -15.94 10.29
CA ILE A 155 4.68 -15.90 11.66
C ILE A 155 4.08 -17.25 11.98
N SER A 156 4.50 -17.81 13.10
CA SER A 156 4.06 -19.12 13.58
C SER A 156 2.69 -19.10 14.27
N SER A 157 2.34 -18.00 14.92
CA SER A 157 1.09 -17.86 15.68
C SER A 157 0.62 -16.41 15.71
N VAL A 158 -0.68 -16.19 15.47
CA VAL A 158 -1.33 -14.88 15.59
C VAL A 158 -2.48 -15.02 16.58
N PRO A 159 -2.64 -14.10 17.55
CA PRO A 159 -3.79 -14.09 18.46
C PRO A 159 -5.12 -14.11 17.71
N PRO A 160 -6.11 -14.90 18.16
CA PRO A 160 -7.38 -15.04 17.46
C PRO A 160 -8.15 -13.71 17.32
N GLN A 161 -7.97 -12.79 18.26
CA GLN A 161 -8.57 -11.45 18.23
C GLN A 161 -8.06 -10.63 17.02
N LEU A 162 -6.78 -10.80 16.62
CA LEU A 162 -6.21 -10.14 15.46
C LEU A 162 -6.68 -10.75 14.13
N LEU A 163 -7.14 -12.01 14.13
CA LEU A 163 -7.67 -12.64 12.93
C LEU A 163 -9.09 -12.16 12.58
N THR A 164 -9.80 -11.61 13.55
CA THR A 164 -11.17 -11.10 13.40
C THR A 164 -11.26 -9.57 13.56
N CYS A 165 -10.12 -8.87 13.61
CA CYS A 165 -10.07 -7.42 13.86
C CYS A 165 -10.75 -6.55 12.79
N LEU A 166 -10.91 -7.05 11.56
CA LEU A 166 -11.62 -6.37 10.48
C LEU A 166 -13.11 -6.79 10.35
N GLY A 167 -13.62 -7.47 11.35
CA GLY A 167 -14.99 -7.99 11.34
C GLY A 167 -15.09 -9.42 10.77
N PRO A 168 -16.32 -9.94 10.64
CA PRO A 168 -16.55 -11.29 10.13
C PRO A 168 -16.09 -11.39 8.68
N ARG A 169 -15.49 -12.53 8.32
CA ARG A 169 -15.13 -12.81 6.91
C ARG A 169 -16.41 -12.81 6.07
N HIS A 170 -16.38 -12.07 4.99
CA HIS A 170 -17.47 -12.13 4.01
C HIS A 170 -17.59 -13.56 3.48
N ALA A 171 -18.83 -14.08 3.41
CA ALA A 171 -19.08 -15.39 2.86
C ALA A 171 -18.62 -15.44 1.40
N GLU A 172 -18.07 -16.58 0.94
CA GLU A 172 -17.53 -16.77 -0.41
C GLU A 172 -18.53 -16.52 -1.56
N SER A 173 -19.81 -16.36 -1.23
CA SER A 173 -20.89 -16.14 -2.19
C SER A 173 -21.02 -14.71 -2.72
N TYR A 174 -20.27 -13.74 -2.17
CA TYR A 174 -20.35 -12.35 -2.64
C TYR A 174 -19.46 -12.12 -3.86
N SER A 175 -20.05 -11.58 -4.93
CA SER A 175 -19.27 -11.16 -6.10
C SER A 175 -18.39 -9.97 -5.72
N ARG A 176 -17.11 -10.04 -6.10
CA ARG A 176 -16.13 -8.98 -5.88
C ARG A 176 -16.55 -7.62 -6.49
N GLN A 177 -17.33 -7.65 -7.56
CA GLN A 177 -17.86 -6.46 -8.25
C GLN A 177 -18.82 -5.61 -7.39
N GLN A 178 -19.33 -6.18 -6.30
CA GLN A 178 -20.21 -5.45 -5.38
C GLN A 178 -19.48 -4.50 -4.45
N PHE A 179 -18.15 -4.60 -4.37
CA PHE A 179 -17.31 -3.81 -3.47
C PHE A 179 -16.55 -2.72 -4.25
N GLN A 180 -16.47 -1.54 -3.65
CA GLN A 180 -15.76 -0.38 -4.21
C GLN A 180 -14.26 -0.41 -3.90
N LEU A 181 -13.89 -1.02 -2.78
CA LEU A 181 -12.55 -1.06 -2.25
C LEU A 181 -12.25 -2.43 -1.64
N GLY A 182 -11.07 -2.97 -1.89
CA GLY A 182 -10.52 -4.11 -1.17
C GLY A 182 -9.57 -3.64 -0.08
N PHE A 183 -9.71 -4.18 1.14
CA PHE A 183 -8.82 -3.92 2.26
C PHE A 183 -8.30 -5.24 2.81
N THR A 184 -7.03 -5.53 2.55
CA THR A 184 -6.38 -6.77 2.95
C THR A 184 -5.31 -6.49 3.98
N LEU A 185 -5.45 -7.07 5.16
CA LEU A 185 -4.45 -7.03 6.22
C LEU A 185 -3.70 -8.36 6.26
N ILE A 186 -2.39 -8.30 6.15
CA ILE A 186 -1.51 -9.47 6.21
C ILE A 186 -0.61 -9.35 7.44
N TRP A 187 -0.79 -10.26 8.37
CA TRP A 187 0.10 -10.39 9.52
C TRP A 187 1.42 -11.01 9.06
N LYS A 188 2.48 -10.22 9.09
CA LYS A 188 3.80 -10.57 8.61
C LYS A 188 4.86 -10.01 9.54
N ASP A 189 5.98 -10.72 9.68
CA ASP A 189 7.13 -10.19 10.41
C ASP A 189 7.80 -9.10 9.56
N VAL A 190 7.47 -7.86 9.89
CA VAL A 190 7.98 -6.64 9.28
C VAL A 190 8.35 -5.64 10.35
N PRO A 191 9.44 -4.88 10.19
CA PRO A 191 9.90 -3.90 11.19
C PRO A 191 8.95 -2.69 11.27
N LYS A 192 8.31 -2.34 10.17
CA LYS A 192 7.35 -1.24 10.05
C LYS A 192 6.16 -1.68 9.21
N VAL A 193 5.01 -1.06 9.46
CA VAL A 193 3.83 -1.24 8.62
C VAL A 193 4.15 -0.85 7.19
N GLN A 194 3.75 -1.66 6.23
CA GLN A 194 3.95 -1.45 4.80
C GLN A 194 2.63 -1.57 4.08
N MET A 195 2.32 -0.63 3.21
CA MET A 195 1.10 -0.63 2.41
C MET A 195 1.41 -0.59 0.92
N LYS A 196 0.68 -1.40 0.14
CA LYS A 196 0.64 -1.36 -1.32
C LYS A 196 -0.80 -1.15 -1.78
N TYR A 197 -0.98 -0.24 -2.73
CA TYR A 197 -2.29 0.09 -3.33
C TYR A 197 -2.29 -0.10 -4.85
N SER A 198 -1.13 -0.37 -5.45
CA SER A 198 -0.96 -0.61 -6.87
C SER A 198 0.13 -1.64 -7.11
N THR A 199 -0.05 -2.48 -8.13
CA THR A 199 0.97 -3.44 -8.59
C THR A 199 2.10 -2.75 -9.35
N GLN A 200 1.85 -1.57 -9.91
CA GLN A 200 2.85 -0.78 -10.65
C GLN A 200 3.80 -0.03 -9.71
N SER A 201 3.38 0.27 -8.49
CA SER A 201 4.24 0.93 -7.50
C SER A 201 5.28 -0.06 -6.97
N MET A 202 6.55 0.18 -7.31
CA MET A 202 7.68 -0.65 -6.84
C MET A 202 7.90 -0.52 -5.33
N CYS A 203 7.70 0.68 -4.78
CA CYS A 203 7.94 0.97 -3.37
C CYS A 203 6.64 0.96 -2.57
N PRO A 204 6.57 0.22 -1.45
CA PRO A 204 5.46 0.33 -0.52
C PRO A 204 5.48 1.67 0.21
N ILE A 205 4.32 2.15 0.65
CA ILE A 205 4.24 3.23 1.63
C ILE A 205 4.60 2.62 3.00
N GLU A 206 5.64 3.12 3.63
CA GLU A 206 6.12 2.61 4.92
C GLU A 206 5.77 3.53 6.08
N GLY A 207 5.51 2.90 7.23
CA GLY A 207 5.18 3.55 8.48
C GLY A 207 3.68 3.76 8.68
N GLU A 208 3.20 3.45 9.90
CA GLU A 208 1.78 3.58 10.27
C GLU A 208 1.26 5.01 10.06
N ALA A 209 2.07 6.05 10.35
CA ALA A 209 1.74 7.45 10.13
C ALA A 209 1.38 7.75 8.67
N ASN A 210 2.22 7.30 7.74
CA ASN A 210 2.03 7.57 6.31
C ASN A 210 0.82 6.82 5.76
N VAL A 211 0.63 5.58 6.20
CA VAL A 211 -0.55 4.79 5.84
C VAL A 211 -1.82 5.42 6.41
N ALA A 212 -1.80 5.90 7.64
CA ALA A 212 -2.93 6.59 8.26
C ALA A 212 -3.31 7.87 7.51
N ARG A 213 -2.32 8.69 7.11
CA ARG A 213 -2.54 9.87 6.26
C ARG A 213 -3.17 9.49 4.92
N PHE A 214 -2.66 8.45 4.28
CA PHE A 214 -3.21 7.98 3.00
C PHE A 214 -4.68 7.57 3.14
N LEU A 215 -5.03 6.77 4.15
CA LEU A 215 -6.41 6.33 4.38
C LEU A 215 -7.34 7.51 4.72
N PHE A 216 -6.83 8.49 5.47
CA PHE A 216 -7.59 9.68 5.83
C PHE A 216 -7.86 10.58 4.61
N ARG A 217 -6.88 10.71 3.70
CA ARG A 217 -7.06 11.38 2.40
C ARG A 217 -8.04 10.65 1.52
N LEU A 218 -8.00 9.32 1.52
CA LEU A 218 -8.93 8.48 0.77
C LEU A 218 -10.39 8.70 1.23
N LEU A 219 -10.60 9.02 2.51
CA LEU A 219 -11.89 9.40 3.05
C LEU A 219 -12.34 10.83 2.67
N GLY A 220 -11.46 11.63 2.08
CA GLY A 220 -11.73 13.04 1.75
C GLY A 220 -11.86 13.96 2.96
N LEU A 221 -11.32 13.55 4.10
CA LEU A 221 -11.41 14.27 5.39
C LEU A 221 -10.22 15.21 5.63
N GLU A 222 -9.31 15.34 4.67
CA GLU A 222 -8.14 16.20 4.80
C GLU A 222 -8.57 17.67 4.93
N PRO A 223 -8.00 18.42 5.90
CA PRO A 223 -8.30 19.84 6.04
C PRO A 223 -7.90 20.61 4.79
N LYS A 224 -8.77 21.48 4.31
CA LYS A 224 -8.49 22.35 3.15
C LYS A 224 -7.56 23.52 3.48
N ASP A 225 -7.55 23.95 4.74
CA ASP A 225 -6.64 24.99 5.22
C ASP A 225 -5.24 24.39 5.43
N PRO A 226 -4.21 24.92 4.75
CA PRO A 226 -2.83 24.45 4.90
C PRO A 226 -2.30 24.56 6.35
N ILE A 227 -2.76 25.54 7.12
CA ILE A 227 -2.34 25.72 8.52
C ILE A 227 -2.85 24.55 9.36
N VAL A 228 -4.14 24.23 9.24
CA VAL A 228 -4.75 23.13 9.97
C VAL A 228 -4.17 21.78 9.52
N ALA A 229 -3.93 21.61 8.22
CA ALA A 229 -3.28 20.41 7.68
C ALA A 229 -1.86 20.22 8.25
N THR A 230 -1.08 21.30 8.36
CA THR A 230 0.26 21.24 8.96
C THR A 230 0.20 20.92 10.45
N GLN A 231 -0.76 21.49 11.19
CA GLN A 231 -0.97 21.16 12.59
C GLN A 231 -1.38 19.69 12.79
N LEU A 232 -2.24 19.17 11.91
CA LEU A 232 -2.62 17.76 11.89
C LEU A 232 -1.39 16.87 11.71
N ASP A 233 -0.58 17.17 10.71
CA ASP A 233 0.64 16.40 10.42
C ASP A 233 1.64 16.46 11.58
N SER A 234 1.80 17.63 12.22
CA SER A 234 2.65 17.79 13.40
C SER A 234 2.18 16.91 14.58
N TRP A 235 0.88 16.81 14.83
CA TRP A 235 0.35 15.93 15.86
C TRP A 235 0.53 14.46 15.53
N VAL A 236 0.32 14.07 14.28
CA VAL A 236 0.54 12.68 13.80
C VAL A 236 2.00 12.30 14.00
N ASP A 237 2.95 13.16 13.59
CA ASP A 237 4.38 12.88 13.76
C ASP A 237 4.76 12.84 15.25
N THR A 238 4.26 13.76 16.06
CA THR A 238 4.47 13.76 17.52
C THR A 238 3.96 12.47 18.16
N ALA A 239 2.81 11.95 17.71
CA ALA A 239 2.27 10.70 18.24
C ALA A 239 3.17 9.50 17.94
N PHE A 240 3.67 9.38 16.73
CA PHE A 240 4.51 8.23 16.38
C PHE A 240 5.93 8.35 16.90
N PHE A 241 6.59 9.51 16.73
CA PHE A 241 8.00 9.66 17.13
C PHE A 241 8.19 9.86 18.62
N GLN A 242 7.26 10.51 19.31
CA GLN A 242 7.44 10.85 20.71
C GLN A 242 6.54 10.07 21.67
N LEU A 243 5.29 9.72 21.31
CA LEU A 243 4.45 8.87 22.15
C LEU A 243 4.75 7.38 21.95
N ALA A 244 4.84 6.90 20.71
CA ALA A 244 5.03 5.49 20.42
C ALA A 244 6.50 5.06 20.57
N GLU A 245 7.44 5.77 19.93
CA GLU A 245 8.86 5.41 19.89
C GLU A 245 9.70 6.17 20.92
N GLY A 246 9.19 7.27 21.48
CA GLY A 246 9.92 8.16 22.37
C GLY A 246 10.16 7.60 23.77
N GLY A 247 11.12 8.19 24.47
CA GLY A 247 11.43 7.86 25.86
C GLY A 247 10.38 8.39 26.84
N SER A 248 10.45 7.97 28.12
CA SER A 248 9.48 8.36 29.15
C SER A 248 9.38 9.87 29.37
N LYS A 249 10.49 10.62 29.21
CA LYS A 249 10.50 12.08 29.32
C LYS A 249 9.78 12.76 28.17
N GLU A 250 9.97 12.26 26.94
CA GLU A 250 9.31 12.75 25.73
C GLU A 250 7.81 12.48 25.79
N ARG A 251 7.42 11.26 26.15
CA ARG A 251 6.01 10.88 26.38
C ARG A 251 5.33 11.80 27.39
N ALA A 252 5.98 12.05 28.54
CA ALA A 252 5.45 12.97 29.56
C ALA A 252 5.34 14.41 29.06
N ALA A 253 6.24 14.88 28.19
CA ALA A 253 6.17 16.19 27.59
C ALA A 253 4.98 16.30 26.62
N VAL A 254 4.79 15.29 25.78
CA VAL A 254 3.65 15.23 24.85
C VAL A 254 2.32 15.16 25.59
N LEU A 255 2.20 14.36 26.65
CA LEU A 255 0.98 14.29 27.46
C LEU A 255 0.64 15.64 28.08
N ARG A 256 1.63 16.45 28.49
CA ARG A 256 1.41 17.83 28.97
C ARG A 256 0.92 18.74 27.84
N SER A 257 1.50 18.62 26.64
CA SER A 257 1.08 19.41 25.46
C SER A 257 -0.35 19.05 25.05
N LEU A 258 -0.70 17.75 25.02
CA LEU A 258 -2.06 17.26 24.79
C LEU A 258 -3.04 17.83 25.84
N ASN A 259 -2.68 17.75 27.13
CA ASN A 259 -3.53 18.28 28.20
C ASN A 259 -3.78 19.79 28.06
N SER A 260 -2.78 20.55 27.62
CA SER A 260 -2.91 21.99 27.36
C SER A 260 -3.80 22.27 26.15
N ALA A 261 -3.66 21.52 25.06
CA ALA A 261 -4.49 21.66 23.86
C ALA A 261 -5.96 21.32 24.17
N LEU A 262 -6.19 20.18 24.82
CA LEU A 262 -7.52 19.69 25.20
C LEU A 262 -8.18 20.48 26.34
N GLY A 263 -7.47 21.39 27.00
CA GLY A 263 -8.03 22.37 27.91
C GLY A 263 -8.70 23.55 27.21
N ARG A 264 -8.43 23.75 25.91
CA ARG A 264 -8.96 24.87 25.10
C ARG A 264 -10.07 24.42 24.13
N SER A 265 -10.03 23.19 23.68
CA SER A 265 -10.96 22.62 22.69
C SER A 265 -11.31 21.20 23.05
N ALA A 266 -12.43 20.71 22.52
CA ALA A 266 -12.90 19.34 22.75
C ALA A 266 -12.01 18.31 22.05
N TRP A 267 -11.46 18.66 20.88
CA TRP A 267 -10.58 17.85 20.05
C TRP A 267 -9.29 18.60 19.75
N LEU A 268 -8.25 17.90 19.28
CA LEU A 268 -6.91 18.47 19.09
C LEU A 268 -6.85 19.62 18.08
N LEU A 269 -7.69 19.58 17.05
CA LEU A 269 -7.74 20.58 15.99
C LEU A 269 -9.04 21.39 15.95
N GLY A 270 -9.83 21.39 17.03
CA GLY A 270 -11.03 22.22 17.12
C GLY A 270 -12.26 21.52 17.67
N HIS A 271 -13.36 21.55 16.91
CA HIS A 271 -14.66 21.08 17.39
C HIS A 271 -15.03 19.67 16.95
N GLU A 272 -14.34 19.14 15.94
CA GLU A 272 -14.59 17.82 15.38
C GLU A 272 -13.37 16.92 15.53
N PRO A 273 -13.56 15.57 15.67
CA PRO A 273 -12.47 14.63 15.74
C PRO A 273 -11.72 14.59 14.40
N SER A 274 -10.41 14.46 14.46
CA SER A 274 -9.51 14.47 13.32
C SER A 274 -8.59 13.23 13.31
N LEU A 275 -7.77 13.08 12.28
CA LEU A 275 -6.73 12.06 12.26
C LEU A 275 -5.78 12.16 13.46
N ALA A 276 -5.47 13.40 13.90
CA ALA A 276 -4.63 13.63 15.05
C ALA A 276 -5.21 12.99 16.32
N ASP A 277 -6.53 13.10 16.52
CA ASP A 277 -7.23 12.48 17.65
C ASP A 277 -7.18 10.97 17.58
N ILE A 278 -7.44 10.38 16.40
CA ILE A 278 -7.41 8.93 16.20
C ILE A 278 -6.01 8.38 16.52
N VAL A 279 -4.98 8.97 15.94
CA VAL A 279 -3.60 8.47 16.06
C VAL A 279 -3.07 8.65 17.49
N CYS A 280 -3.23 9.84 18.07
CA CYS A 280 -2.78 10.11 19.46
C CYS A 280 -3.50 9.20 20.46
N ALA A 281 -4.82 9.00 20.31
CA ALA A 281 -5.58 8.11 21.19
C ALA A 281 -5.09 6.66 21.06
N CYS A 282 -4.92 6.16 19.84
CA CYS A 282 -4.42 4.79 19.59
C CYS A 282 -3.02 4.57 20.15
N CYS A 283 -2.10 5.54 20.03
CA CYS A 283 -0.77 5.46 20.61
C CYS A 283 -0.82 5.37 22.15
N ILE A 284 -1.63 6.20 22.82
CA ILE A 284 -1.77 6.18 24.27
C ILE A 284 -2.42 4.86 24.74
N LEU A 285 -3.42 4.37 24.03
CA LEU A 285 -4.13 3.14 24.36
C LEU A 285 -3.25 1.91 24.21
N ARG A 286 -2.42 1.86 23.18
CA ARG A 286 -1.46 0.77 22.93
C ARG A 286 -0.44 0.62 24.06
N GLU A 287 0.02 1.72 24.62
CA GLU A 287 1.02 1.74 25.70
C GLU A 287 0.44 1.42 27.08
N GLY A 288 -0.89 1.23 27.20
CA GLY A 288 -1.55 0.97 28.50
C GLY A 288 -1.48 2.12 29.50
N GLN A 289 -1.02 3.32 29.08
CA GLN A 289 -0.79 4.46 29.95
C GLN A 289 -2.06 5.29 30.24
N ALA A 290 -3.23 4.84 29.82
CA ALA A 290 -4.48 5.58 29.99
C ALA A 290 -4.77 5.96 31.45
N LEU A 291 -4.29 5.19 32.43
CA LEU A 291 -4.51 5.43 33.86
C LEU A 291 -3.63 6.53 34.46
N SER A 292 -2.48 6.83 33.85
CA SER A 292 -1.52 7.84 34.34
C SER A 292 -1.58 9.18 33.61
N THR A 293 -2.57 9.34 32.71
CA THR A 293 -2.71 10.55 31.89
C THR A 293 -3.38 11.68 32.67
N PRO A 294 -3.11 12.98 32.31
CA PRO A 294 -3.77 14.13 32.88
C PRO A 294 -5.30 14.12 32.66
N ALA A 295 -6.06 14.81 33.53
CA ALA A 295 -7.53 14.77 33.55
C ALA A 295 -8.21 15.13 32.21
N ASN A 296 -7.69 16.14 31.49
CA ASN A 296 -8.28 16.52 30.19
C ASN A 296 -8.04 15.41 29.15
N VAL A 297 -6.87 14.77 29.18
CA VAL A 297 -6.53 13.65 28.28
C VAL A 297 -7.40 12.43 28.60
N GLN A 298 -7.64 12.13 29.87
CA GLN A 298 -8.54 11.03 30.26
C GLN A 298 -9.97 11.24 29.73
N ARG A 299 -10.51 12.46 29.90
CA ARG A 299 -11.84 12.83 29.41
C ARG A 299 -11.94 12.69 27.89
N TRP A 300 -10.93 13.19 27.20
CA TRP A 300 -10.84 13.09 25.74
C TRP A 300 -10.69 11.65 25.26
N LEU A 301 -9.85 10.82 25.92
CA LEU A 301 -9.74 9.39 25.59
C LEU A 301 -11.07 8.67 25.76
N GLN A 302 -11.86 9.03 26.78
CA GLN A 302 -13.20 8.47 26.97
C GLN A 302 -14.13 8.93 25.83
N ALA A 303 -14.03 10.19 25.39
CA ALA A 303 -14.78 10.67 24.23
C ALA A 303 -14.38 9.92 22.95
N CYS A 304 -13.08 9.67 22.71
CA CYS A 304 -12.61 8.85 21.59
C CYS A 304 -13.19 7.43 21.63
N ARG A 305 -13.15 6.76 22.78
CA ARG A 305 -13.70 5.41 22.96
C ARG A 305 -15.20 5.31 22.69
N ASN A 306 -15.93 6.39 22.89
CA ASN A 306 -17.37 6.45 22.64
C ASN A 306 -17.71 6.61 21.15
N LEU A 307 -16.73 6.91 20.31
CA LEU A 307 -16.92 6.96 18.86
C LEU A 307 -17.09 5.54 18.32
N GLU A 308 -18.06 5.32 17.46
CA GLU A 308 -18.43 4.01 16.92
C GLU A 308 -17.25 3.27 16.28
N HIS A 309 -16.43 3.99 15.52
CA HIS A 309 -15.28 3.41 14.83
C HIS A 309 -14.13 2.99 15.75
N PHE A 310 -14.11 3.41 17.03
CA PHE A 310 -13.17 2.89 18.03
C PHE A 310 -13.59 1.55 18.63
N HIS A 311 -14.83 1.14 18.45
CA HIS A 311 -15.31 -0.15 19.00
C HIS A 311 -14.57 -1.35 18.41
N CYS A 312 -14.06 -1.26 17.19
CA CYS A 312 -13.30 -2.35 16.55
C CYS A 312 -11.98 -2.68 17.28
N ILE A 313 -11.37 -1.72 17.98
CA ILE A 313 -10.12 -1.94 18.71
C ILE A 313 -10.35 -2.30 20.21
N ALA A 314 -11.55 -2.17 20.72
CA ALA A 314 -11.85 -2.47 22.13
C ALA A 314 -11.42 -3.91 22.56
N PRO A 315 -11.64 -4.97 21.75
CA PRO A 315 -11.19 -6.31 22.09
C PRO A 315 -9.66 -6.49 22.09
N LEU A 316 -8.93 -5.58 21.47
CA LEU A 316 -7.46 -5.63 21.34
C LEU A 316 -6.74 -4.90 22.49
N LEU A 317 -7.48 -4.16 23.31
CA LEU A 317 -6.97 -3.36 24.41
C LEU A 317 -7.16 -4.06 25.78
N LEU A 318 -7.75 -5.23 25.78
CA LEU A 318 -7.92 -6.12 26.94
C LEU A 318 -6.74 -7.07 27.04
#